data_842df302860520a731a1f4270c8d107b
#
_entry.id   842df302860520a731a1f4270c8d107b
#
_cell.length_a   1.000
_cell.length_b   1.000
_cell.length_c   1.000
_cell.angle_alpha   90.00
_cell.angle_beta   90.00
_cell.angle_gamma   90.00
#
_symmetry.space_group_name_H-M   'P 1'
#
loop_
_entity.id
_entity.type
_entity.pdbx_description
1 polymer ?
#
loop_
_entity_poly.entity_id
_entity_poly.type
_entity_poly.pdbx_seq_one_letter_code
_entity_poly.pdbx_strand_id
1 'polypeptide(L)'
;MAIGERIHHFRLLRGFTQKYLGQQLGFSDSQADVRIAQYEKGARSPKEKYLNALADIFEVSPHALAVPDIDSYVGLMHTLFTLEDLYGLHIDEIDGELCLRLDKSKGTTYLS
;
A
#
# COMPACT_ATOMS: atom_id res chain seq x y z
N MET A 1 0.22 6.93 -4.33
CA MET A 1 0.27 7.05 -2.86
C MET A 1 1.60 6.50 -2.36
N ALA A 2 2.35 7.28 -1.61
CA ALA A 2 3.66 6.89 -1.12
C ALA A 2 3.53 5.92 0.07
N ILE A 3 4.60 5.17 0.34
CA ILE A 3 4.61 4.19 1.43
C ILE A 3 4.36 4.85 2.80
N GLY A 4 4.90 6.06 3.01
CA GLY A 4 4.68 6.81 4.25
C GLY A 4 3.21 7.16 4.48
N GLU A 5 2.50 7.53 3.43
CA GLU A 5 1.06 7.80 3.51
C GLU A 5 0.27 6.54 3.86
N ARG A 6 0.70 5.38 3.35
CA ARG A 6 0.09 4.09 3.71
C ARG A 6 0.31 3.74 5.17
N ILE A 7 1.52 3.95 5.66
CA ILE A 7 1.83 3.72 7.09
C ILE A 7 0.93 4.61 7.96
N HIS A 8 0.82 5.88 7.61
CA HIS A 8 -0.04 6.83 8.31
C HIS A 8 -1.51 6.37 8.28
N HIS A 9 -2.01 5.97 7.13
CA HIS A 9 -3.38 5.50 6.95
C HIS A 9 -3.68 4.29 7.83
N PHE A 10 -2.86 3.25 7.78
CA PHE A 10 -3.08 2.04 8.58
C PHE A 10 -2.92 2.30 10.07
N ARG A 11 -1.98 3.17 10.44
CA ARG A 11 -1.82 3.55 11.85
C ARG A 11 -3.09 4.18 12.41
N LEU A 12 -3.66 5.14 11.68
CA LEU A 12 -4.90 5.79 12.11
C LEU A 12 -6.08 4.82 12.08
N LEU A 13 -6.15 3.96 11.08
CA LEU A 13 -7.20 2.96 10.97
C LEU A 13 -7.21 2.01 12.17
N ARG A 14 -6.03 1.62 12.67
CA ARG A 14 -5.89 0.75 13.83
C ARG A 14 -5.95 1.50 15.17
N GLY A 15 -5.96 2.84 15.14
CA GLY A 15 -6.02 3.64 16.35
C GLY A 15 -4.72 3.72 17.12
N PHE A 16 -3.58 3.51 16.46
CA PHE A 16 -2.26 3.53 17.10
C PHE A 16 -1.68 4.95 17.11
N THR A 17 -0.96 5.29 18.18
CA THR A 17 -0.12 6.49 18.18
C THR A 17 1.19 6.21 17.47
N GLN A 18 1.90 7.25 17.03
CA GLN A 18 3.23 7.10 16.46
C GLN A 18 4.19 6.44 17.46
N LYS A 19 4.12 6.84 18.73
CA LYS A 19 4.97 6.27 19.78
C LYS A 19 4.70 4.79 19.97
N TYR A 20 3.43 4.39 20.08
CA TYR A 20 3.06 2.99 20.24
C TYR A 20 3.58 2.15 19.07
N LEU A 21 3.35 2.61 17.84
CA LEU A 21 3.80 1.89 16.66
C LEU A 21 5.32 1.73 16.64
N GLY A 22 6.05 2.81 16.95
CA GLY A 22 7.51 2.77 17.02
C GLY A 22 8.03 1.81 18.10
N GLN A 23 7.37 1.77 19.24
CA GLN A 23 7.70 0.81 20.30
C GLN A 23 7.49 -0.62 19.84
N GLN A 24 6.41 -0.88 19.12
CA GLN A 24 6.14 -2.23 18.59
C GLN A 24 7.19 -2.66 17.55
N LEU A 25 7.82 -1.73 16.88
CA LEU A 25 8.93 -2.01 15.95
C LEU A 25 10.26 -2.21 16.67
N GLY A 26 10.32 -2.00 17.98
CA GLY A 26 11.52 -2.17 18.78
C GLY A 26 12.36 -0.91 18.96
N PHE A 27 11.87 0.25 18.57
CA PHE A 27 12.57 1.51 18.80
C PHE A 27 12.47 1.91 20.29
N SER A 28 13.50 2.63 20.77
CA SER A 28 13.48 3.15 22.13
C SER A 28 12.40 4.21 22.31
N ASP A 29 11.95 4.43 23.54
CA ASP A 29 10.88 5.40 23.81
C ASP A 29 11.21 6.81 23.30
N SER A 30 12.49 7.21 23.34
CA SER A 30 12.92 8.51 22.85
C SER A 30 12.94 8.63 21.33
N GLN A 31 12.95 7.49 20.61
CA GLN A 31 13.05 7.46 19.14
C GLN A 31 11.77 6.96 18.45
N ALA A 32 10.89 6.33 19.21
CA ALA A 32 9.74 5.63 18.62
C ALA A 32 8.86 6.54 17.77
N ASP A 33 8.38 7.64 18.32
CA ASP A 33 7.52 8.57 17.60
C ASP A 33 8.28 9.32 16.49
N VAL A 34 9.54 9.68 16.73
CA VAL A 34 10.38 10.37 15.76
C VAL A 34 10.58 9.51 14.50
N ARG A 35 10.88 8.22 14.69
CA ARG A 35 11.09 7.30 13.57
C ARG A 35 9.84 7.13 12.74
N ILE A 36 8.70 6.92 13.39
CA ILE A 36 7.43 6.77 12.67
C ILE A 36 7.07 8.06 11.93
N ALA A 37 7.24 9.21 12.57
CA ALA A 37 7.00 10.48 11.91
C ALA A 37 7.86 10.67 10.66
N GLN A 38 9.12 10.25 10.70
CA GLN A 38 10.02 10.31 9.54
C GLN A 38 9.55 9.39 8.42
N TYR A 39 9.08 8.17 8.75
CA TYR A 39 8.52 7.26 7.76
C TYR A 39 7.27 7.84 7.11
N GLU A 40 6.34 8.37 7.90
CA GLU A 40 5.09 8.92 7.40
C GLU A 40 5.29 10.15 6.49
N LYS A 41 6.31 10.96 6.79
CA LYS A 41 6.64 12.15 5.97
C LYS A 41 7.48 11.83 4.74
N GLY A 42 7.98 10.61 4.62
CA GLY A 42 8.88 10.24 3.54
C GLY A 42 10.31 10.71 3.72
N ALA A 43 10.66 11.26 4.89
CA ALA A 43 12.04 11.68 5.19
C ALA A 43 12.98 10.49 5.33
N ARG A 44 12.44 9.32 5.63
CA ARG A 44 13.18 8.07 5.76
C ARG A 44 12.29 6.93 5.27
N SER A 45 12.87 6.00 4.51
CA SER A 45 12.15 4.79 4.06
C SER A 45 12.45 3.64 5.00
N PRO A 46 11.42 2.90 5.46
CA PRO A 46 11.65 1.73 6.28
C PRO A 46 12.34 0.62 5.50
N LYS A 47 13.30 -0.05 6.13
CA LYS A 47 13.95 -1.22 5.56
C LYS A 47 12.98 -2.39 5.51
N GLU A 48 13.30 -3.40 4.71
CA GLU A 48 12.42 -4.55 4.49
C GLU A 48 11.98 -5.23 5.79
N LYS A 49 12.88 -5.40 6.76
CA LYS A 49 12.52 -6.01 8.04
C LYS A 49 11.45 -5.20 8.79
N TYR A 50 11.51 -3.87 8.71
CA TYR A 50 10.52 -3.00 9.34
C TYR A 50 9.21 -2.98 8.55
N LEU A 51 9.28 -3.07 7.23
CA LEU A 51 8.08 -3.21 6.40
C LEU A 51 7.31 -4.47 6.74
N ASN A 52 8.00 -5.58 6.88
CA ASN A 52 7.38 -6.86 7.25
C ASN A 52 6.79 -6.78 8.67
N ALA A 53 7.50 -6.17 9.61
CA ALA A 53 7.01 -5.98 10.97
C ALA A 53 5.78 -5.07 11.00
N LEU A 54 5.78 -3.97 10.23
CA LEU A 54 4.62 -3.09 10.10
C LEU A 54 3.41 -3.81 9.54
N ALA A 55 3.61 -4.63 8.50
CA ALA A 55 2.54 -5.42 7.92
C ALA A 55 1.92 -6.38 8.94
N ASP A 56 2.75 -7.03 9.75
CA ASP A 56 2.28 -7.92 10.81
C ASP A 56 1.49 -7.16 11.88
N ILE A 57 1.99 -5.99 12.30
CA ILE A 57 1.33 -5.16 13.32
C ILE A 57 -0.02 -4.65 12.79
N PHE A 58 -0.07 -4.25 11.53
CA PHE A 58 -1.31 -3.78 10.89
C PHE A 58 -2.23 -4.91 10.47
N GLU A 59 -1.76 -6.16 10.54
CA GLU A 59 -2.52 -7.35 10.08
C GLU A 59 -2.88 -7.27 8.60
N VAL A 60 -1.92 -6.83 7.79
CA VAL A 60 -2.08 -6.74 6.33
C VAL A 60 -0.91 -7.44 5.65
N SER A 61 -1.07 -7.73 4.35
CA SER A 61 0.04 -8.24 3.54
C SER A 61 1.11 -7.14 3.39
N PRO A 62 2.41 -7.50 3.36
CA PRO A 62 3.46 -6.53 3.01
C PRO A 62 3.21 -5.80 1.69
N HIS A 63 2.52 -6.44 0.74
CA HIS A 63 2.15 -5.82 -0.53
C HIS A 63 1.17 -4.65 -0.36
N ALA A 64 0.40 -4.62 0.72
CA ALA A 64 -0.49 -3.50 1.01
C ALA A 64 0.27 -2.21 1.33
N LEU A 65 1.50 -2.33 1.82
CA LEU A 65 2.39 -1.19 2.10
C LEU A 65 3.26 -0.84 0.90
N ALA A 66 3.67 -1.83 0.11
CA ALA A 66 4.48 -1.64 -1.09
C ALA A 66 3.56 -1.30 -2.28
N VAL A 67 3.06 -0.08 -2.30
CA VAL A 67 2.10 0.36 -3.31
C VAL A 67 2.82 0.68 -4.62
N PRO A 68 2.30 0.24 -5.79
CA PRO A 68 2.85 0.65 -7.07
C PRO A 68 2.81 2.18 -7.22
N ASP A 69 3.75 2.72 -7.96
CA ASP A 69 3.77 4.15 -8.27
C ASP A 69 2.66 4.47 -9.27
N ILE A 70 1.46 4.73 -8.75
CA ILE A 70 0.30 5.12 -9.56
C ILE A 70 0.17 6.63 -9.69
N ASP A 71 1.05 7.39 -9.03
CA ASP A 71 1.05 8.85 -9.13
C ASP A 71 1.65 9.32 -10.47
N SER A 72 2.48 8.50 -11.11
CA SER A 72 2.98 8.75 -12.45
C SER A 72 2.12 8.04 -13.50
N TYR A 73 2.07 8.62 -14.70
CA TYR A 73 1.36 8.01 -15.82
C TYR A 73 1.93 6.62 -16.16
N VAL A 74 3.26 6.49 -16.17
CA VAL A 74 3.93 5.24 -16.49
C VAL A 74 3.63 4.17 -15.44
N GLY A 75 3.73 4.52 -14.15
CA GLY A 75 3.42 3.60 -13.06
C GLY A 75 1.97 3.12 -13.10
N LEU A 76 1.04 4.04 -13.37
CA LEU A 76 -0.38 3.70 -13.53
C LEU A 76 -0.58 2.72 -14.67
N MET A 77 0.03 2.97 -15.83
CA MET A 77 -0.10 2.09 -17.00
C MET A 77 0.47 0.69 -16.74
N HIS A 78 1.62 0.59 -16.06
CA HIS A 78 2.17 -0.71 -15.67
C HIS A 78 1.23 -1.48 -14.75
N THR A 79 0.62 -0.81 -13.79
CA THR A 79 -0.35 -1.43 -12.88
C THR A 79 -1.56 -1.95 -13.65
N LEU A 80 -2.11 -1.15 -14.56
CA LEU A 80 -3.26 -1.54 -15.38
C LEU A 80 -2.93 -2.72 -16.30
N PHE A 81 -1.76 -2.72 -16.94
CA PHE A 81 -1.33 -3.83 -17.78
C PHE A 81 -1.16 -5.13 -16.99
N THR A 82 -0.63 -5.04 -15.79
CA THR A 82 -0.50 -6.21 -14.92
C THR A 82 -1.88 -6.79 -14.58
N LEU A 83 -2.85 -5.95 -14.27
CA LEU A 83 -4.22 -6.38 -13.99
C LEU A 83 -4.87 -6.99 -15.22
N GLU A 84 -4.62 -6.42 -16.42
CA GLU A 84 -5.11 -6.96 -17.68
C GLU A 84 -4.55 -8.37 -17.92
N ASP A 85 -3.24 -8.56 -17.76
CA ASP A 85 -2.57 -9.83 -18.03
C ASP A 85 -2.94 -10.90 -17.03
N LEU A 86 -2.95 -10.58 -15.74
CA LEU A 86 -3.13 -11.57 -14.67
C LEU A 86 -4.58 -11.82 -14.30
N TYR A 87 -5.44 -10.80 -14.40
CA TYR A 87 -6.81 -10.85 -13.89
C TYR A 87 -7.87 -10.59 -14.95
N GLY A 88 -7.47 -10.41 -16.21
CA GLY A 88 -8.42 -10.18 -17.29
C GLY A 88 -9.12 -8.82 -17.20
N LEU A 89 -8.44 -7.80 -16.67
CA LEU A 89 -9.00 -6.46 -16.66
C LEU A 89 -9.08 -5.92 -18.08
N HIS A 90 -10.24 -5.38 -18.46
CA HIS A 90 -10.45 -4.70 -19.72
C HIS A 90 -10.79 -3.24 -19.48
N ILE A 91 -10.21 -2.36 -20.29
CA ILE A 91 -10.49 -0.94 -20.26
C ILE A 91 -11.26 -0.61 -21.54
N ASP A 92 -12.52 -0.25 -21.39
CA ASP A 92 -13.39 0.12 -22.51
C ASP A 92 -13.78 1.59 -22.41
N GLU A 93 -13.95 2.24 -23.54
CA GLU A 93 -14.52 3.58 -23.62
C GLU A 93 -15.97 3.46 -24.09
N ILE A 94 -16.91 3.86 -23.23
CA ILE A 94 -18.34 3.82 -23.51
C ILE A 94 -18.91 5.21 -23.28
N ASP A 95 -19.47 5.80 -24.32
CA ASP A 95 -20.07 7.14 -24.27
C ASP A 95 -19.13 8.22 -23.72
N GLY A 96 -17.82 8.12 -24.04
CA GLY A 96 -16.82 9.07 -23.58
C GLY A 96 -16.31 8.82 -22.18
N GLU A 97 -16.77 7.77 -21.50
CA GLU A 97 -16.32 7.39 -20.18
C GLU A 97 -15.46 6.12 -20.22
N LEU A 98 -14.44 6.07 -19.35
CA LEU A 98 -13.62 4.86 -19.18
C LEU A 98 -14.33 3.90 -18.25
N CYS A 99 -14.51 2.67 -18.72
CA CYS A 99 -15.11 1.59 -17.93
C CYS A 99 -14.08 0.49 -17.73
N LEU A 100 -13.97 0.00 -16.49
CA LEU A 100 -13.11 -1.12 -16.15
C LEU A 100 -13.96 -2.37 -15.98
N ARG A 101 -13.52 -3.48 -16.60
CA ARG A 101 -14.23 -4.73 -16.57
C ARG A 101 -13.25 -5.86 -16.24
N LEU A 102 -13.62 -6.74 -15.31
CA LEU A 102 -12.83 -7.92 -14.94
C LEU A 102 -13.44 -9.18 -15.54
N ASP A 103 -12.56 -10.02 -16.11
CA ASP A 103 -12.95 -11.31 -16.64
C ASP A 103 -13.02 -12.31 -15.50
N LYS A 104 -14.23 -12.77 -15.18
CA LYS A 104 -14.47 -13.75 -14.11
C LYS A 104 -13.76 -15.06 -14.33
N SER A 105 -13.53 -15.46 -15.59
CA SER A 105 -12.87 -16.72 -15.89
C SER A 105 -11.40 -16.74 -15.48
N LYS A 106 -10.77 -15.55 -15.37
CA LYS A 106 -9.37 -15.43 -15.00
C LYS A 106 -9.15 -15.08 -13.54
N GLY A 107 -10.06 -14.35 -12.95
CA GLY A 107 -9.85 -13.78 -11.63
C GLY A 107 -10.80 -14.26 -10.54
N THR A 108 -11.62 -15.26 -10.80
CA THR A 108 -12.70 -15.66 -9.89
C THR A 108 -12.24 -16.07 -8.50
N THR A 109 -11.09 -16.70 -8.38
CA THR A 109 -10.55 -17.15 -7.09
C THR A 109 -10.30 -15.97 -6.14
N TYR A 110 -9.99 -14.81 -6.70
CA TYR A 110 -9.62 -13.62 -5.92
C TYR A 110 -10.74 -12.60 -5.82
N LEU A 111 -11.74 -12.66 -6.70
CA LEU A 111 -12.74 -11.62 -6.87
C LEU A 111 -14.16 -12.06 -6.54
N SER A 112 -14.35 -13.33 -6.31
CA SER A 112 -15.67 -13.88 -5.95
C SER A 112 -16.02 -13.73 -4.48
#